data_5187bfea6fe2a5b1c69a5696ad6039ea
#
_entry.id   5187bfea6fe2a5b1c69a5696ad6039ea
#
_cell.length_a   1.000
_cell.length_b   1.000
_cell.length_c   1.000
_cell.angle_alpha   90.00
_cell.angle_beta   90.00
_cell.angle_gamma   90.00
#
_symmetry.space_group_name_H-M   'P 1'
#
loop_
_entity.id
_entity.type
_entity.pdbx_description
1 polymer ?
#
loop_
_entity_poly.entity_id
_entity_poly.type
_entity_poly.pdbx_seq_one_letter_code
_entity_poly.pdbx_strand_id
1 'polypeptide(L)'
;MSRFLRGLFMYQRTRLHLQNLQQTMERLALWQTLPPQEEAFLSDQPFALDTMSPTEWLQWIFIPRMYALLEAQAPLPSRIAISPYLEEALKEEAYLAELLRPIIKIEELLQQQ
;
A
#
# COMPACT_ATOMS: atom_id res chain seq x y z
N MET A 1 24.99 12.19 -3.07
CA MET A 1 24.21 12.02 -1.82
C MET A 1 24.76 10.84 -1.06
N SER A 2 24.95 10.98 0.25
CA SER A 2 25.45 9.88 1.07
C SER A 2 24.41 8.77 1.18
N ARG A 3 24.85 7.56 1.53
CA ARG A 3 23.95 6.43 1.73
C ARG A 3 22.93 6.75 2.83
N PHE A 4 23.36 7.41 3.91
CA PHE A 4 22.49 7.79 5.00
C PHE A 4 21.37 8.73 4.53
N LEU A 5 21.74 9.78 3.78
CA LEU A 5 20.77 10.77 3.30
C LEU A 5 19.80 10.15 2.29
N ARG A 6 20.28 9.22 1.47
CA ARG A 6 19.42 8.53 0.51
C ARG A 6 18.37 7.69 1.23
N GLY A 7 18.78 6.96 2.28
CA GLY A 7 17.85 6.16 3.08
C GLY A 7 16.80 7.01 3.75
N LEU A 8 17.22 8.14 4.34
CA LEU A 8 16.29 9.08 4.97
C LEU A 8 15.29 9.64 3.96
N PHE A 9 15.79 10.02 2.78
CA PHE A 9 14.93 10.52 1.70
C PHE A 9 13.89 9.49 1.29
N MET A 10 14.32 8.22 1.11
CA MET A 10 13.41 7.14 0.73
C MET A 10 12.32 6.94 1.79
N TYR A 11 12.68 6.96 3.07
CA TYR A 11 11.70 6.79 4.13
C TYR A 11 10.70 7.93 4.15
N GLN A 12 11.17 9.17 4.02
CA GLN A 12 10.29 10.34 4.02
C GLN A 12 9.33 10.33 2.84
N ARG A 13 9.83 10.01 1.64
CA ARG A 13 9.00 9.96 0.45
C ARG A 13 7.99 8.82 0.50
N THR A 14 8.42 7.65 1.02
CA THR A 14 7.52 6.52 1.19
C THR A 14 6.37 6.88 2.13
N ARG A 15 6.70 7.51 3.26
CA ARG A 15 5.68 7.95 4.21
C ARG A 15 4.69 8.91 3.57
N LEU A 16 5.20 9.87 2.79
CA LEU A 16 4.34 10.83 2.09
C LEU A 16 3.36 10.13 1.15
N HIS A 17 3.86 9.17 0.36
CA HIS A 17 2.99 8.45 -0.57
C HIS A 17 1.98 7.56 0.15
N LEU A 18 2.34 6.99 1.29
CA LEU A 18 1.37 6.23 2.10
C LEU A 18 0.27 7.13 2.64
N GLN A 19 0.62 8.34 3.08
CA GLN A 19 -0.36 9.32 3.52
C GLN A 19 -1.28 9.72 2.37
N ASN A 20 -0.72 9.94 1.18
CA ASN A 20 -1.51 10.27 0.00
C ASN A 20 -2.45 9.13 -0.38
N LEU A 21 -2.00 7.88 -0.24
CA LEU A 21 -2.85 6.71 -0.49
C LEU A 21 -4.04 6.70 0.46
N GLN A 22 -3.79 6.89 1.75
CA GLN A 22 -4.87 6.92 2.73
C GLN A 22 -5.85 8.05 2.42
N GLN A 23 -5.35 9.25 2.14
CA GLN A 23 -6.22 10.39 1.82
C GLN A 23 -7.06 10.12 0.57
N THR A 24 -6.47 9.48 -0.43
CA THR A 24 -7.19 9.10 -1.63
C THR A 24 -8.31 8.12 -1.29
N MET A 25 -8.01 7.10 -0.49
CA MET A 25 -9.00 6.11 -0.09
C MET A 25 -10.13 6.75 0.73
N GLU A 26 -9.80 7.69 1.61
CA GLU A 26 -10.81 8.42 2.38
C GLU A 26 -11.71 9.25 1.47
N ARG A 27 -11.11 9.96 0.53
CA ARG A 27 -11.85 10.79 -0.42
C ARG A 27 -12.78 9.96 -1.31
N LEU A 28 -12.35 8.76 -1.66
CA LEU A 28 -13.13 7.84 -2.49
C LEU A 28 -14.14 7.00 -1.70
N ALA A 29 -14.25 7.25 -0.38
CA ALA A 29 -15.14 6.51 0.52
C ALA A 29 -14.81 5.02 0.58
N LEU A 30 -13.52 4.68 0.46
CA LEU A 30 -13.04 3.30 0.55
C LEU A 30 -12.46 2.96 1.92
N TRP A 31 -12.19 3.97 2.74
CA TRP A 31 -11.57 3.77 4.05
C TRP A 31 -12.62 3.28 5.05
N GLN A 32 -12.36 2.14 5.66
CA GLN A 32 -13.29 1.52 6.61
C GLN A 32 -13.03 2.01 8.03
N THR A 33 -14.09 2.09 8.84
CA THR A 33 -13.97 2.45 10.25
C THR A 33 -13.82 1.23 11.16
N LEU A 34 -14.26 0.05 10.68
CA LEU A 34 -14.18 -1.20 11.43
C LEU A 34 -13.33 -2.20 10.67
N PRO A 35 -12.41 -2.89 11.37
CA PRO A 35 -11.56 -3.88 10.70
C PRO A 35 -12.35 -5.12 10.29
N PRO A 36 -11.80 -5.90 9.34
CA PRO A 36 -12.32 -7.25 9.08
C PRO A 36 -12.20 -8.11 10.33
N GLN A 37 -12.89 -9.24 10.33
CA GLN A 37 -12.80 -10.20 11.43
C GLN A 37 -11.38 -10.76 11.53
N GLU A 38 -10.99 -11.20 12.74
CA GLU A 38 -9.63 -11.68 12.98
C GLU A 38 -9.24 -12.80 12.02
N GLU A 39 -10.17 -13.69 11.70
CA GLU A 39 -9.91 -14.82 10.80
C GLU A 39 -9.44 -14.38 9.42
N ALA A 40 -9.88 -13.20 8.97
CA ALA A 40 -9.50 -12.69 7.68
C ALA A 40 -7.99 -12.43 7.59
N PHE A 41 -7.35 -12.12 8.72
CA PHE A 41 -5.91 -11.85 8.78
C PHE A 41 -5.06 -13.13 8.78
N LEU A 42 -5.67 -14.29 8.87
CA LEU A 42 -4.96 -15.56 8.92
C LEU A 42 -4.73 -16.17 7.53
N SER A 43 -5.13 -15.48 6.47
CA SER A 43 -4.95 -15.97 5.12
C SER A 43 -3.47 -16.12 4.78
N ASP A 44 -3.11 -17.20 4.08
CA ASP A 44 -1.78 -17.41 3.54
C ASP A 44 -1.73 -17.13 2.03
N GLN A 45 -2.82 -16.61 1.46
CA GLN A 45 -2.89 -16.30 0.05
C GLN A 45 -2.31 -14.90 -0.23
N PRO A 46 -1.72 -14.69 -1.41
CA PRO A 46 -1.29 -13.35 -1.79
C PRO A 46 -2.45 -12.36 -1.69
N PHE A 47 -2.19 -11.18 -1.13
CA PHE A 47 -3.18 -10.12 -0.96
C PHE A 47 -4.38 -10.53 -0.10
N ALA A 48 -4.25 -11.62 0.68
CA ALA A 48 -5.38 -12.19 1.43
C ALA A 48 -6.63 -12.30 0.56
N LEU A 49 -6.42 -12.71 -0.70
CA LEU A 49 -7.46 -12.60 -1.73
C LEU A 49 -8.68 -13.46 -1.46
N ASP A 50 -8.54 -14.51 -0.64
CA ASP A 50 -9.66 -15.38 -0.25
C ASP A 50 -10.48 -14.81 0.91
N THR A 51 -9.97 -13.81 1.65
CA THR A 51 -10.62 -13.32 2.86
C THR A 51 -10.85 -11.81 2.88
N MET A 52 -10.18 -11.05 2.02
CA MET A 52 -10.28 -9.59 1.99
C MET A 52 -10.53 -9.08 0.59
N SER A 53 -11.27 -7.97 0.48
CA SER A 53 -11.32 -7.22 -0.77
C SER A 53 -9.98 -6.53 -1.00
N PRO A 54 -9.68 -6.10 -2.25
CA PRO A 54 -8.43 -5.39 -2.52
C PRO A 54 -8.24 -4.13 -1.68
N THR A 55 -9.29 -3.35 -1.47
CA THR A 55 -9.20 -2.12 -0.68
C THR A 55 -9.04 -2.42 0.81
N GLU A 56 -9.64 -3.50 1.31
CA GLU A 56 -9.39 -3.96 2.67
C GLU A 56 -7.93 -4.35 2.88
N TRP A 57 -7.38 -5.09 1.92
CA TRP A 57 -5.98 -5.49 2.00
C TRP A 57 -5.05 -4.27 2.04
N LEU A 58 -5.31 -3.26 1.20
CA LEU A 58 -4.51 -2.04 1.21
C LEU A 58 -4.54 -1.36 2.57
N GLN A 59 -5.73 -1.20 3.15
CA GLN A 59 -5.91 -0.46 4.41
C GLN A 59 -5.39 -1.23 5.61
N TRP A 60 -5.68 -2.53 5.68
CA TRP A 60 -5.50 -3.28 6.93
C TRP A 60 -4.22 -4.10 6.94
N ILE A 61 -3.60 -4.33 5.77
CA ILE A 61 -2.36 -5.11 5.70
C ILE A 61 -1.23 -4.30 5.09
N PHE A 62 -1.40 -3.80 3.87
CA PHE A 62 -0.29 -3.14 3.16
C PHE A 62 0.20 -1.88 3.89
N ILE A 63 -0.70 -0.95 4.15
CA ILE A 63 -0.32 0.33 4.78
C ILE A 63 0.29 0.10 6.17
N PRO A 64 -0.35 -0.69 7.07
CA PRO A 64 0.26 -0.92 8.37
C PRO A 64 1.62 -1.62 8.30
N ARG A 65 1.77 -2.57 7.37
CA ARG A 65 3.04 -3.29 7.20
C ARG A 65 4.15 -2.34 6.76
N MET A 66 3.85 -1.43 5.83
CA MET A 66 4.81 -0.44 5.37
C MET A 66 5.19 0.53 6.48
N TYR A 67 4.23 1.00 7.28
CA TYR A 67 4.53 1.85 8.42
C TYR A 67 5.39 1.13 9.46
N ALA A 68 5.15 -0.14 9.68
CA ALA A 68 5.98 -0.92 10.61
C ALA A 68 7.44 -0.97 10.14
N LEU A 69 7.66 -1.12 8.84
CA LEU A 69 9.03 -1.09 8.29
C LEU A 69 9.67 0.28 8.50
N LEU A 70 8.92 1.35 8.26
CA LEU A 70 9.44 2.71 8.46
C LEU A 70 9.78 2.96 9.92
N GLU A 71 8.92 2.55 10.85
CA GLU A 71 9.15 2.72 12.29
C GLU A 71 10.39 1.95 12.76
N ALA A 72 10.59 0.74 12.22
CA ALA A 72 11.73 -0.09 12.57
C ALA A 72 13.00 0.28 11.81
N GLN A 73 12.91 1.24 10.88
CA GLN A 73 14.02 1.59 9.99
C GLN A 73 14.55 0.35 9.26
N ALA A 74 13.66 -0.58 8.96
CA ALA A 74 13.98 -1.82 8.27
C ALA A 74 14.12 -1.58 6.77
N PRO A 75 14.81 -2.48 6.05
CA PRO A 75 14.87 -2.37 4.60
C PRO A 75 13.47 -2.40 3.98
N LEU A 76 13.23 -1.50 3.03
CA LEU A 76 11.96 -1.45 2.31
C LEU A 76 12.02 -2.41 1.13
N PRO A 77 10.88 -3.04 0.77
CA PRO A 77 10.86 -3.92 -0.40
C PRO A 77 11.17 -3.12 -1.66
N SER A 78 11.95 -3.71 -2.58
CA SER A 78 12.31 -3.05 -3.84
C SER A 78 11.41 -3.47 -4.99
N ARG A 79 10.69 -4.57 -4.84
CA ARG A 79 9.82 -5.10 -5.89
C ARG A 79 8.47 -5.43 -5.28
N ILE A 80 7.50 -4.56 -5.54
CA ILE A 80 6.12 -4.84 -5.19
C ILE A 80 5.29 -4.71 -6.47
N ALA A 81 4.30 -5.56 -6.62
CA ALA A 81 3.48 -5.61 -7.82
C ALA A 81 2.01 -5.58 -7.41
N ILE A 82 1.58 -4.45 -6.87
CA ILE A 82 0.22 -4.24 -6.40
C ILE A 82 -0.68 -3.76 -7.53
N SER A 83 -0.16 -2.85 -8.38
CA SER A 83 -0.98 -2.26 -9.44
C SER A 83 -1.55 -3.30 -10.41
N PRO A 84 -0.82 -4.33 -10.87
CA PRO A 84 -1.44 -5.33 -11.73
C PRO A 84 -2.60 -6.07 -11.07
N TYR A 85 -2.47 -6.37 -9.77
CA TYR A 85 -3.56 -7.01 -9.03
C TYR A 85 -4.79 -6.11 -8.98
N LEU A 86 -4.60 -4.82 -8.66
CA LEU A 86 -5.72 -3.88 -8.58
C LEU A 86 -6.37 -3.65 -9.94
N GLU A 87 -5.56 -3.56 -11.00
CA GLU A 87 -6.08 -3.37 -12.35
C GLU A 87 -7.03 -4.49 -12.77
N GLU A 88 -6.71 -5.72 -12.40
CA GLU A 88 -7.59 -6.84 -12.70
C GLU A 88 -8.77 -6.93 -11.73
N ALA A 89 -8.49 -6.84 -10.42
CA ALA A 89 -9.52 -7.06 -9.40
C ALA A 89 -10.57 -5.94 -9.37
N LEU A 90 -10.17 -4.71 -9.72
CA LEU A 90 -11.03 -3.53 -9.63
C LEU A 90 -11.32 -2.94 -11.01
N LYS A 91 -11.20 -3.71 -12.07
CA LYS A 91 -11.33 -3.21 -13.44
C LYS A 91 -12.68 -2.59 -13.76
N GLU A 92 -13.72 -2.99 -13.03
CA GLU A 92 -15.07 -2.44 -13.24
C GLU A 92 -15.34 -1.19 -12.40
N GLU A 93 -14.39 -0.80 -11.55
CA GLU A 93 -14.62 0.30 -10.61
C GLU A 93 -14.18 1.64 -11.22
N ALA A 94 -15.09 2.62 -11.15
CA ALA A 94 -14.82 3.95 -11.70
C ALA A 94 -13.65 4.65 -11.01
N TYR A 95 -13.38 4.32 -9.74
CA TYR A 95 -12.32 4.97 -8.96
C TYR A 95 -10.93 4.39 -9.22
N LEU A 96 -10.80 3.35 -10.04
CA LEU A 96 -9.54 2.62 -10.18
C LEU A 96 -8.36 3.54 -10.56
N ALA A 97 -8.56 4.42 -11.54
CA ALA A 97 -7.47 5.30 -12.01
C ALA A 97 -6.95 6.20 -10.89
N GLU A 98 -7.84 6.74 -10.07
CA GLU A 98 -7.45 7.60 -8.96
C GLU A 98 -6.73 6.82 -7.87
N LEU A 99 -7.21 5.63 -7.56
CA LEU A 99 -6.57 4.78 -6.54
C LEU A 99 -5.18 4.34 -6.97
N LEU A 100 -4.99 4.06 -8.26
CA LEU A 100 -3.70 3.60 -8.77
C LEU A 100 -2.60 4.66 -8.69
N ARG A 101 -2.94 5.95 -8.74
CA ARG A 101 -1.90 7.00 -8.75
C ARG A 101 -0.93 6.91 -7.58
N PRO A 102 -1.37 6.92 -6.32
CA PRO A 102 -0.42 6.78 -5.21
C PRO A 102 0.24 5.42 -5.15
N ILE A 103 -0.45 4.37 -5.58
CA ILE A 103 0.13 3.01 -5.62
C ILE A 103 1.31 2.97 -6.58
N ILE A 104 1.14 3.48 -7.80
CA ILE A 104 2.19 3.49 -8.80
C ILE A 104 3.39 4.33 -8.33
N LYS A 105 3.14 5.46 -7.67
CA LYS A 105 4.22 6.27 -7.13
C LYS A 105 5.03 5.52 -6.08
N ILE A 106 4.38 4.74 -5.24
CA ILE A 106 5.07 3.91 -4.25
C ILE A 106 5.92 2.85 -4.96
N GLU A 107 5.34 2.17 -5.94
CA GLU A 107 6.06 1.14 -6.68
C GLU A 107 7.29 1.71 -7.38
N GLU A 108 7.14 2.84 -8.06
CA GLU A 108 8.26 3.49 -8.76
C GLU A 108 9.35 3.92 -7.79
N LEU A 109 8.96 4.50 -6.66
CA LEU A 109 9.92 4.96 -5.66
C LEU A 109 10.73 3.79 -5.09
N LEU A 110 10.05 2.70 -4.74
CA LEU A 110 10.72 1.55 -4.14
C LEU A 110 11.64 0.84 -5.14
N GLN A 111 11.33 0.88 -6.42
CA GLN A 111 12.19 0.29 -7.46
C GLN A 111 13.51 1.06 -7.63
N GLN A 112 13.57 2.29 -7.17
CA GLN A 112 14.78 3.12 -7.29
C GLN A 112 15.84 2.79 -6.24
N GLN A 113 15.59 1.88 -5.36
CA GLN A 113 16.53 1.49 -4.31
C GLN A 113 17.76 0.76 -4.84
#